data_967d43c0204ae6b94f6d6e7a7577dbcc
#
_entry.id   967d43c0204ae6b94f6d6e7a7577dbcc
#
_cell.length_a   1.000
_cell.length_b   1.000
_cell.length_c   1.000
_cell.angle_alpha   90.00
_cell.angle_beta   90.00
_cell.angle_gamma   90.00
#
_symmetry.space_group_name_H-M   'P 1'
#
loop_
_entity.id
_entity.type
_entity.pdbx_description
1 polymer ?
#
loop_
_entity_poly.entity_id
_entity_poly.type
_entity_poly.pdbx_seq_one_letter_code
_entity_poly.pdbx_strand_id
1 'polypeptide(L)'
;MAYMKGDGPSVVIALGGNALGNTPQEQLELVANTAVHIVDMIAEGINVVVSHGNGPQVGMINNAFDYAAAHDGKTPEMPFPECGAMSQGYIGYQLSQAILNEMKRRGIMRSTAAVVTQTVVYPDDPAFQNPTKPVGAFLTEEEAARRAEETGYAYKEDAGRGWRMVVASPKPQRIVEFDAIKDLMDDGYIVIAGGGGGVPVVERDDSYRGVPAVIDKDRSSAKIAADFKADMLVILTAVEKVAINFNTPDQRPVDRMTVEEARAFIDEGQFAPGSMLPKVEACIEYLEAYPEGTALITSLDKAAQGLKGLTGTQIVA
;
A
#
# COMPACT_ATOMS: atom_id res chain seq x y z
N MET A 1 19.08 18.64 17.91
CA MET A 1 19.99 17.79 17.14
C MET A 1 19.29 17.52 15.82
N ALA A 2 19.90 17.83 14.69
CA ALA A 2 19.37 17.39 13.41
C ALA A 2 19.60 15.88 13.30
N TYR A 3 18.59 15.13 12.89
CA TYR A 3 18.75 13.72 12.54
C TYR A 3 19.60 13.67 11.27
N MET A 4 20.52 12.71 11.22
CA MET A 4 21.34 12.56 10.01
C MET A 4 20.66 11.57 9.06
N LYS A 5 20.47 12.00 7.82
CA LYS A 5 20.10 11.12 6.71
C LYS A 5 21.17 10.02 6.61
N GLY A 6 20.75 8.80 6.30
CA GLY A 6 21.70 7.71 6.03
C GLY A 6 22.49 7.98 4.75
N ASP A 7 23.69 7.45 4.66
CA ASP A 7 24.57 7.57 3.47
C ASP A 7 24.18 6.55 2.36
N GLY A 8 23.26 5.64 2.66
CA GLY A 8 22.81 4.58 1.77
C GLY A 8 21.69 5.02 0.81
N PRO A 9 21.22 4.08 0.00
CA PRO A 9 20.19 4.35 -1.02
C PRO A 9 18.86 4.76 -0.40
N SER A 10 18.03 5.39 -1.24
CA SER A 10 16.63 5.71 -0.97
C SER A 10 15.74 4.55 -1.41
N VAL A 11 14.86 4.09 -0.53
CA VAL A 11 14.02 2.93 -0.76
C VAL A 11 12.57 3.25 -0.38
N VAL A 12 11.64 2.97 -1.29
CA VAL A 12 10.21 2.98 -0.98
C VAL A 12 9.76 1.54 -0.75
N ILE A 13 9.19 1.28 0.43
CA ILE A 13 8.74 -0.06 0.85
C ILE A 13 7.21 -0.10 0.84
N ALA A 14 6.63 -1.00 0.07
CA ALA A 14 5.20 -1.30 0.07
C ALA A 14 4.91 -2.51 0.96
N LEU A 15 4.37 -2.29 2.17
CA LEU A 15 3.98 -3.36 3.09
C LEU A 15 2.67 -4.02 2.66
N GLY A 16 2.70 -5.34 2.49
CA GLY A 16 1.50 -6.15 2.22
C GLY A 16 0.58 -6.27 3.43
N GLY A 17 -0.68 -6.69 3.21
CA GLY A 17 -1.66 -6.89 4.28
C GLY A 17 -1.22 -7.90 5.35
N ASN A 18 -0.41 -8.90 4.98
CA ASN A 18 0.13 -9.89 5.92
C ASN A 18 1.05 -9.28 6.98
N ALA A 19 1.59 -8.09 6.74
CA ALA A 19 2.43 -7.37 7.69
C ALA A 19 1.65 -6.59 8.75
N LEU A 20 0.30 -6.55 8.65
CA LEU A 20 -0.54 -5.66 9.45
C LEU A 20 -1.63 -6.38 10.27
N GLY A 21 -1.98 -7.65 9.96
CA GLY A 21 -3.04 -8.40 10.67
C GLY A 21 -4.46 -7.87 10.50
N ASN A 22 -5.41 -8.56 11.13
CA ASN A 22 -6.85 -8.26 11.02
C ASN A 22 -7.46 -7.74 12.33
N THR A 23 -6.88 -8.07 13.48
CA THR A 23 -7.33 -7.59 14.79
C THR A 23 -6.29 -6.67 15.41
N PRO A 24 -6.68 -5.76 16.36
CA PRO A 24 -5.72 -4.87 17.01
C PRO A 24 -4.55 -5.60 17.70
N GLN A 25 -4.80 -6.76 18.30
CA GLN A 25 -3.76 -7.56 18.95
C GLN A 25 -2.78 -8.16 17.93
N GLU A 26 -3.29 -8.82 16.90
CA GLU A 26 -2.47 -9.33 15.79
C GLU A 26 -1.65 -8.23 15.15
N GLN A 27 -2.25 -7.05 14.98
CA GLN A 27 -1.57 -5.89 14.40
C GLN A 27 -0.36 -5.46 15.21
N LEU A 28 -0.49 -5.36 16.53
CA LEU A 28 0.64 -4.98 17.40
C LEU A 28 1.81 -5.96 17.28
N GLU A 29 1.54 -7.25 17.24
CA GLU A 29 2.56 -8.29 17.10
C GLU A 29 3.23 -8.26 15.73
N LEU A 30 2.43 -8.20 14.66
CA LEU A 30 2.93 -8.19 13.29
C LEU A 30 3.69 -6.92 12.95
N VAL A 31 3.21 -5.76 13.41
CA VAL A 31 3.89 -4.47 13.21
C VAL A 31 5.20 -4.42 13.99
N ALA A 32 5.26 -5.01 15.20
CA ALA A 32 6.51 -5.13 15.95
C ALA A 32 7.54 -5.98 15.20
N ASN A 33 7.11 -7.13 14.63
CA ASN A 33 7.99 -7.96 13.79
C ASN A 33 8.41 -7.21 12.51
N THR A 34 7.49 -6.52 11.86
CA THR A 34 7.77 -5.71 10.66
C THR A 34 8.82 -4.64 10.96
N ALA A 35 8.72 -3.99 12.12
CA ALA A 35 9.67 -2.96 12.53
C ALA A 35 11.10 -3.49 12.67
N VAL A 36 11.30 -4.73 13.11
CA VAL A 36 12.63 -5.36 13.19
C VAL A 36 13.31 -5.34 11.82
N HIS A 37 12.61 -5.80 10.78
CA HIS A 37 13.15 -5.88 9.42
C HIS A 37 13.35 -4.49 8.78
N ILE A 38 12.46 -3.53 9.05
CA ILE A 38 12.65 -2.15 8.60
C ILE A 38 13.88 -1.53 9.27
N VAL A 39 14.07 -1.76 10.58
CA VAL A 39 15.21 -1.21 11.32
C VAL A 39 16.52 -1.92 10.94
N ASP A 40 16.49 -3.17 10.48
CA ASP A 40 17.68 -3.81 9.86
C ASP A 40 18.18 -2.99 8.67
N MET A 41 17.29 -2.55 7.79
CA MET A 41 17.64 -1.71 6.64
C MET A 41 18.12 -0.32 7.07
N ILE A 42 17.45 0.30 8.05
CA ILE A 42 17.85 1.61 8.60
C ILE A 42 19.25 1.55 9.23
N ALA A 43 19.58 0.46 9.92
CA ALA A 43 20.89 0.25 10.54
C ALA A 43 22.02 0.14 9.51
N GLU A 44 21.72 -0.25 8.28
CA GLU A 44 22.64 -0.27 7.14
C GLU A 44 22.74 1.10 6.41
N GLY A 45 22.13 2.15 6.96
CA GLY A 45 22.17 3.50 6.42
C GLY A 45 21.13 3.80 5.33
N ILE A 46 20.19 2.89 5.08
CA ILE A 46 19.16 3.05 4.04
C ILE A 46 18.15 4.12 4.48
N ASN A 47 17.75 4.96 3.53
CA ASN A 47 16.69 5.96 3.72
C ASN A 47 15.35 5.39 3.24
N VAL A 48 14.38 5.33 4.14
CA VAL A 48 13.17 4.54 3.92
C VAL A 48 11.93 5.41 3.95
N VAL A 49 11.09 5.28 2.91
CA VAL A 49 9.67 5.64 2.95
C VAL A 49 8.87 4.35 3.02
N VAL A 50 7.99 4.26 4.01
CA VAL A 50 7.15 3.07 4.23
C VAL A 50 5.72 3.36 3.82
N SER A 51 5.22 2.66 2.82
CA SER A 51 3.80 2.61 2.46
C SER A 51 3.18 1.31 2.97
N HIS A 52 1.88 1.32 3.21
CA HIS A 52 1.17 0.15 3.75
C HIS A 52 -0.23 0.00 3.16
N GLY A 53 -0.76 -1.23 3.15
CA GLY A 53 -2.19 -1.46 2.91
C GLY A 53 -3.04 -1.05 4.11
N ASN A 54 -4.37 -1.01 3.94
CA ASN A 54 -5.32 -0.68 5.00
C ASN A 54 -6.66 -1.44 4.90
N GLY A 55 -6.77 -2.42 4.01
CA GLY A 55 -8.05 -3.04 3.66
C GLY A 55 -8.90 -3.48 4.86
N PRO A 56 -8.39 -4.30 5.80
CA PRO A 56 -9.14 -4.68 6.99
C PRO A 56 -9.50 -3.48 7.89
N GLN A 57 -8.57 -2.55 8.06
CA GLN A 57 -8.70 -1.43 8.99
C GLN A 57 -9.71 -0.38 8.50
N VAL A 58 -9.64 0.01 7.23
CA VAL A 58 -10.63 0.95 6.67
C VAL A 58 -12.03 0.34 6.65
N GLY A 59 -12.13 -0.96 6.37
CA GLY A 59 -13.39 -1.68 6.43
C GLY A 59 -13.99 -1.72 7.84
N MET A 60 -13.17 -1.97 8.86
CA MET A 60 -13.58 -1.97 10.25
C MET A 60 -14.07 -0.58 10.69
N ILE A 61 -13.34 0.48 10.32
CA ILE A 61 -13.72 1.85 10.64
C ILE A 61 -15.05 2.22 9.97
N ASN A 62 -15.16 1.98 8.66
CA ASN A 62 -16.39 2.25 7.90
C ASN A 62 -17.60 1.52 8.51
N ASN A 63 -17.45 0.22 8.79
CA ASN A 63 -18.54 -0.57 9.38
C ASN A 63 -18.97 -0.07 10.76
N ALA A 64 -18.03 0.41 11.58
CA ALA A 64 -18.35 0.93 12.91
C ALA A 64 -19.20 2.21 12.82
N PHE A 65 -18.84 3.12 11.92
CA PHE A 65 -19.63 4.34 11.67
C PHE A 65 -20.98 4.05 11.04
N ASP A 66 -21.03 3.19 10.01
CA ASP A 66 -22.28 2.79 9.36
C ASP A 66 -23.25 2.15 10.37
N TYR A 67 -22.73 1.25 11.22
CA TYR A 67 -23.55 0.62 12.25
C TYR A 67 -24.07 1.63 13.27
N ALA A 68 -23.23 2.52 13.77
CA ALA A 68 -23.64 3.53 14.75
C ALA A 68 -24.65 4.51 14.15
N ALA A 69 -24.43 5.03 12.94
CA ALA A 69 -25.35 5.90 12.26
C ALA A 69 -26.73 5.28 12.07
N ALA A 70 -26.79 3.99 11.73
CA ALA A 70 -28.06 3.28 11.55
C ALA A 70 -28.82 2.97 12.85
N HIS A 71 -28.13 2.87 14.01
CA HIS A 71 -28.73 2.34 15.23
C HIS A 71 -28.83 3.35 16.38
N ASP A 72 -27.91 4.30 16.53
CA ASP A 72 -27.93 5.24 17.66
C ASP A 72 -28.58 6.60 17.32
N GLY A 73 -28.74 6.91 16.04
CA GLY A 73 -29.34 8.16 15.55
C GLY A 73 -28.60 9.45 15.95
N LYS A 74 -27.38 9.31 16.48
CA LYS A 74 -26.53 10.41 16.97
C LYS A 74 -25.20 10.49 16.25
N THR A 75 -24.64 9.34 15.91
CA THR A 75 -23.38 9.26 15.15
C THR A 75 -23.66 9.54 13.68
N PRO A 76 -23.00 10.53 13.05
CA PRO A 76 -23.20 10.80 11.63
C PRO A 76 -22.59 9.66 10.78
N GLU A 77 -23.12 9.47 9.59
CA GLU A 77 -22.42 8.71 8.57
C GLU A 77 -21.04 9.32 8.30
N MET A 78 -20.04 8.46 8.12
CA MET A 78 -18.67 8.89 7.86
C MET A 78 -18.34 8.62 6.38
N PRO A 79 -18.02 9.67 5.60
CA PRO A 79 -17.64 9.45 4.21
C PRO A 79 -16.42 8.55 4.10
N PHE A 80 -16.37 7.73 3.04
CA PHE A 80 -15.33 6.71 2.87
C PHE A 80 -13.90 7.28 2.81
N PRO A 81 -13.63 8.46 2.18
CA PRO A 81 -12.30 9.08 2.21
C PRO A 81 -11.79 9.37 3.63
N GLU A 82 -12.68 9.82 4.53
CA GLU A 82 -12.36 10.10 5.93
C GLU A 82 -12.03 8.82 6.70
N CYS A 83 -12.74 7.71 6.42
CA CYS A 83 -12.37 6.39 6.94
C CYS A 83 -10.97 5.97 6.45
N GLY A 84 -10.64 6.28 5.21
CA GLY A 84 -9.31 6.11 4.65
C GLY A 84 -8.25 6.88 5.42
N ALA A 85 -8.47 8.17 5.69
CA ALA A 85 -7.58 9.03 6.47
C ALA A 85 -7.41 8.54 7.91
N MET A 86 -8.49 8.13 8.59
CA MET A 86 -8.42 7.55 9.93
C MET A 86 -7.58 6.27 9.95
N SER A 87 -7.70 5.41 8.93
CA SER A 87 -6.90 4.18 8.82
C SER A 87 -5.42 4.47 8.67
N GLN A 88 -5.05 5.54 7.96
CA GLN A 88 -3.66 5.97 7.84
C GLN A 88 -3.10 6.44 9.19
N GLY A 89 -3.87 7.23 9.94
CA GLY A 89 -3.48 7.66 11.28
C GLY A 89 -3.31 6.48 12.23
N TYR A 90 -4.23 5.53 12.22
CA TYR A 90 -4.21 4.33 13.05
C TYR A 90 -2.99 3.45 12.77
N ILE A 91 -2.79 3.06 11.51
CA ILE A 91 -1.67 2.19 11.12
C ILE A 91 -0.34 2.95 11.21
N GLY A 92 -0.31 4.21 10.77
CA GLY A 92 0.87 5.06 10.86
C GLY A 92 1.36 5.24 12.29
N TYR A 93 0.45 5.41 13.26
CA TYR A 93 0.78 5.44 14.68
C TYR A 93 1.44 4.14 15.14
N GLN A 94 0.86 2.98 14.81
CA GLN A 94 1.40 1.70 15.24
C GLN A 94 2.78 1.42 14.62
N LEU A 95 2.94 1.64 13.31
CA LEU A 95 4.22 1.48 12.61
C LEU A 95 5.28 2.43 13.19
N SER A 96 4.93 3.71 13.36
CA SER A 96 5.81 4.71 13.95
C SER A 96 6.30 4.29 15.32
N GLN A 97 5.39 3.89 16.21
CA GLN A 97 5.71 3.45 17.56
C GLN A 97 6.62 2.21 17.55
N ALA A 98 6.30 1.20 16.72
CA ALA A 98 7.10 -0.02 16.65
C ALA A 98 8.52 0.23 16.12
N ILE A 99 8.65 1.04 15.06
CA ILE A 99 9.96 1.41 14.49
C ILE A 99 10.76 2.22 15.52
N LEU A 100 10.16 3.20 16.20
CA LEU A 100 10.83 3.97 17.25
C LEU A 100 11.29 3.10 18.42
N ASN A 101 10.47 2.16 18.87
CA ASN A 101 10.82 1.23 19.94
C ASN A 101 12.01 0.36 19.54
N GLU A 102 12.02 -0.18 18.32
CA GLU A 102 13.10 -1.02 17.83
C GLU A 102 14.39 -0.21 17.60
N MET A 103 14.31 1.00 17.03
CA MET A 103 15.45 1.91 16.91
C MET A 103 16.03 2.26 18.28
N LYS A 104 15.18 2.57 19.26
CA LYS A 104 15.61 2.86 20.65
C LYS A 104 16.35 1.66 21.26
N ARG A 105 15.82 0.43 21.07
CA ARG A 105 16.44 -0.80 21.57
C ARG A 105 17.84 -1.00 20.98
N ARG A 106 18.06 -0.56 19.73
CA ARG A 106 19.37 -0.67 19.03
C ARG A 106 20.25 0.55 19.17
N GLY A 107 19.84 1.59 19.88
CA GLY A 107 20.62 2.83 20.05
C GLY A 107 20.68 3.71 18.79
N ILE A 108 19.75 3.52 17.84
CA ILE A 108 19.68 4.32 16.61
C ILE A 108 18.93 5.62 16.89
N MET A 109 19.61 6.75 16.64
CA MET A 109 19.10 8.10 16.91
C MET A 109 18.47 8.71 15.66
N ARG A 110 17.31 8.19 15.24
CA ARG A 110 16.47 8.74 14.17
C ARG A 110 15.03 8.86 14.66
N SER A 111 14.19 9.56 13.94
CA SER A 111 12.76 9.71 14.26
C SER A 111 11.89 9.26 13.09
N THR A 112 10.60 9.11 13.35
CA THR A 112 9.60 8.75 12.35
C THR A 112 8.61 9.88 12.17
N ALA A 113 7.99 9.96 11.00
CA ALA A 113 6.84 10.82 10.73
C ALA A 113 5.79 10.02 9.96
N ALA A 114 4.55 10.00 10.47
CA ALA A 114 3.42 9.45 9.73
C ALA A 114 2.65 10.60 9.08
N VAL A 115 2.56 10.59 7.75
CA VAL A 115 1.92 11.65 6.96
C VAL A 115 0.62 11.10 6.39
N VAL A 116 -0.50 11.73 6.77
CA VAL A 116 -1.77 11.48 6.08
C VAL A 116 -1.61 11.96 4.66
N THR A 117 -1.76 11.04 3.72
CA THR A 117 -1.42 11.25 2.32
C THR A 117 -2.67 11.25 1.47
N GLN A 118 -2.80 12.25 0.60
CA GLN A 118 -3.83 12.36 -0.42
C GLN A 118 -3.23 12.01 -1.78
N THR A 119 -3.99 11.28 -2.60
CA THR A 119 -3.55 10.90 -3.94
C THR A 119 -4.56 11.39 -4.97
N VAL A 120 -4.11 12.26 -5.85
CA VAL A 120 -4.93 12.78 -6.95
C VAL A 120 -5.22 11.66 -7.94
N VAL A 121 -6.49 11.57 -8.34
CA VAL A 121 -6.98 10.67 -9.39
C VAL A 121 -7.79 11.46 -10.42
N TYR A 122 -7.84 10.98 -11.66
CA TYR A 122 -8.68 11.61 -12.67
C TYR A 122 -10.17 11.30 -12.41
N PRO A 123 -11.05 12.31 -12.48
CA PRO A 123 -12.48 12.13 -12.23
C PRO A 123 -13.17 11.25 -13.29
N ASP A 124 -12.58 11.13 -14.46
CA ASP A 124 -13.03 10.34 -15.61
C ASP A 124 -12.31 8.99 -15.76
N ASP A 125 -11.53 8.58 -14.73
CA ASP A 125 -10.89 7.26 -14.74
C ASP A 125 -11.94 6.15 -14.93
N PRO A 126 -11.74 5.23 -15.89
CA PRO A 126 -12.71 4.16 -16.18
C PRO A 126 -13.10 3.30 -14.97
N ALA A 127 -12.24 3.24 -13.95
CA ALA A 127 -12.52 2.51 -12.72
C ALA A 127 -13.78 3.02 -12.00
N PHE A 128 -14.13 4.30 -12.13
CA PHE A 128 -15.36 4.85 -11.53
C PHE A 128 -16.63 4.33 -12.19
N GLN A 129 -16.56 3.91 -13.45
CA GLN A 129 -17.69 3.31 -14.16
C GLN A 129 -17.85 1.82 -13.89
N ASN A 130 -16.78 1.15 -13.43
CA ASN A 130 -16.79 -0.27 -13.09
C ASN A 130 -16.09 -0.52 -11.75
N PRO A 131 -16.70 -0.22 -10.60
CA PRO A 131 -16.16 -0.50 -9.28
C PRO A 131 -15.92 -2.00 -9.08
N THR A 132 -14.72 -2.38 -8.63
CA THR A 132 -14.31 -3.79 -8.48
C THR A 132 -13.60 -4.09 -7.17
N LYS A 133 -13.18 -3.08 -6.41
CA LYS A 133 -12.42 -3.27 -5.17
C LYS A 133 -13.39 -3.51 -4.01
N PRO A 134 -13.47 -4.73 -3.44
CA PRO A 134 -14.36 -5.01 -2.31
C PRO A 134 -13.84 -4.37 -1.03
N VAL A 135 -14.74 -3.70 -0.32
CA VAL A 135 -14.49 -3.03 0.97
C VAL A 135 -15.61 -3.34 1.97
N GLY A 136 -15.36 -3.11 3.25
CA GLY A 136 -16.37 -3.27 4.29
C GLY A 136 -16.68 -4.73 4.67
N ALA A 137 -17.77 -4.94 5.39
CA ALA A 137 -18.21 -6.25 5.88
C ALA A 137 -18.81 -7.13 4.78
N PHE A 138 -18.83 -8.44 5.05
CA PHE A 138 -19.65 -9.37 4.29
C PHE A 138 -21.11 -9.25 4.70
N LEU A 139 -22.00 -9.12 3.72
CA LEU A 139 -23.44 -8.99 3.87
C LEU A 139 -24.13 -10.18 3.21
N THR A 140 -25.39 -10.41 3.57
CA THR A 140 -26.29 -11.24 2.77
C THR A 140 -26.68 -10.51 1.48
N GLU A 141 -27.17 -11.24 0.49
CA GLU A 141 -27.65 -10.64 -0.77
C GLU A 141 -28.78 -9.62 -0.51
N GLU A 142 -29.71 -9.96 0.39
CA GLU A 142 -30.84 -9.09 0.76
C GLU A 142 -30.36 -7.79 1.43
N GLU A 143 -29.40 -7.89 2.35
CA GLU A 143 -28.82 -6.72 3.00
C GLU A 143 -28.04 -5.84 2.01
N ALA A 144 -27.29 -6.45 1.11
CA ALA A 144 -26.54 -5.75 0.07
C ALA A 144 -27.50 -5.00 -0.89
N ALA A 145 -28.60 -5.63 -1.32
CA ALA A 145 -29.59 -5.01 -2.18
C ALA A 145 -30.27 -3.80 -1.48
N ARG A 146 -30.69 -3.97 -0.22
CA ARG A 146 -31.26 -2.88 0.58
C ARG A 146 -30.29 -1.71 0.72
N ARG A 147 -29.02 -1.98 1.07
CA ARG A 147 -28.00 -0.92 1.22
C ARG A 147 -27.67 -0.25 -0.11
N ALA A 148 -27.69 -0.97 -1.22
CA ALA A 148 -27.49 -0.38 -2.54
C ALA A 148 -28.59 0.65 -2.86
N GLU A 149 -29.86 0.35 -2.51
CA GLU A 149 -30.97 1.29 -2.68
C GLU A 149 -30.82 2.52 -1.75
N GLU A 150 -30.40 2.31 -0.49
CA GLU A 150 -30.26 3.38 0.51
C GLU A 150 -29.09 4.33 0.23
N THR A 151 -27.94 3.78 -0.24
CA THR A 151 -26.68 4.52 -0.33
C THR A 151 -26.26 4.86 -1.77
N GLY A 152 -26.80 4.16 -2.75
CA GLY A 152 -26.36 4.25 -4.15
C GLY A 152 -25.02 3.59 -4.45
N TYR A 153 -24.39 2.92 -3.47
CA TYR A 153 -23.16 2.17 -3.70
C TYR A 153 -23.42 0.83 -4.38
N ALA A 154 -22.42 0.37 -5.13
CA ALA A 154 -22.48 -0.95 -5.76
C ALA A 154 -22.02 -2.03 -4.78
N TYR A 155 -22.69 -3.19 -4.83
CA TYR A 155 -22.32 -4.38 -4.05
C TYR A 155 -22.13 -5.54 -5.01
N LYS A 156 -21.14 -6.39 -4.74
CA LYS A 156 -20.86 -7.60 -5.54
C LYS A 156 -20.57 -8.78 -4.61
N GLU A 157 -20.86 -9.96 -5.09
CA GLU A 157 -20.50 -11.21 -4.46
C GLU A 157 -18.95 -11.35 -4.43
N ASP A 158 -18.39 -11.74 -3.29
CA ASP A 158 -16.95 -11.85 -3.08
C ASP A 158 -16.57 -13.30 -2.74
N ALA A 159 -16.28 -14.07 -3.77
CA ALA A 159 -15.67 -15.40 -3.70
C ALA A 159 -16.39 -16.41 -2.79
N GLY A 160 -17.72 -16.48 -2.84
CA GLY A 160 -18.56 -17.42 -2.07
C GLY A 160 -18.69 -17.09 -0.58
N ARG A 161 -18.15 -15.94 -0.14
CA ARG A 161 -18.15 -15.54 1.28
C ARG A 161 -19.29 -14.59 1.65
N GLY A 162 -20.01 -14.06 0.65
CA GLY A 162 -21.08 -13.09 0.79
C GLY A 162 -20.87 -11.86 -0.09
N TRP A 163 -21.72 -10.86 0.08
CA TRP A 163 -21.72 -9.63 -0.69
C TRP A 163 -20.95 -8.54 0.03
N ARG A 164 -20.21 -7.74 -0.73
CA ARG A 164 -19.48 -6.59 -0.20
C ARG A 164 -19.69 -5.36 -1.07
N MET A 165 -19.64 -4.19 -0.44
CA MET A 165 -19.54 -2.94 -1.17
C MET A 165 -18.29 -2.98 -2.06
N VAL A 166 -18.43 -2.52 -3.31
CA VAL A 166 -17.30 -2.36 -4.22
C VAL A 166 -17.11 -0.89 -4.55
N VAL A 167 -15.87 -0.46 -4.51
CA VAL A 167 -15.47 0.91 -4.88
C VAL A 167 -14.54 0.91 -6.08
N ALA A 168 -14.41 2.06 -6.72
CA ALA A 168 -13.46 2.28 -7.80
C ALA A 168 -12.02 2.07 -7.30
N SER A 169 -11.13 1.67 -8.22
CA SER A 169 -9.69 1.63 -7.96
C SER A 169 -8.93 2.35 -9.07
N PRO A 170 -9.00 3.71 -9.08
CA PRO A 170 -8.38 4.52 -10.11
C PRO A 170 -6.85 4.53 -10.00
N LYS A 171 -6.20 4.93 -11.10
CA LYS A 171 -4.73 5.07 -11.12
C LYS A 171 -4.27 6.33 -10.38
N PRO A 172 -3.22 6.23 -9.53
CA PRO A 172 -2.62 7.39 -8.89
C PRO A 172 -1.95 8.30 -9.93
N GLN A 173 -2.22 9.62 -9.84
CA GLN A 173 -1.64 10.62 -10.73
C GLN A 173 -0.55 11.45 -10.03
N ARG A 174 -0.81 11.88 -8.82
CA ARG A 174 0.08 12.73 -8.03
C ARG A 174 -0.19 12.55 -6.53
N ILE A 175 0.85 12.59 -5.73
CA ILE A 175 0.78 12.65 -4.27
C ILE A 175 0.73 14.12 -3.86
N VAL A 176 -0.28 14.53 -3.09
CA VAL A 176 -0.47 15.94 -2.71
C VAL A 176 0.63 16.38 -1.77
N GLU A 177 0.95 15.58 -0.76
CA GLU A 177 1.96 15.87 0.28
C GLU A 177 3.39 15.48 -0.15
N PHE A 178 3.67 15.33 -1.45
CA PHE A 178 4.95 14.88 -1.97
C PHE A 178 6.14 15.68 -1.44
N ASP A 179 6.08 17.02 -1.51
CA ASP A 179 7.18 17.88 -1.08
C ASP A 179 7.45 17.73 0.43
N ALA A 180 6.39 17.66 1.26
CA ALA A 180 6.54 17.47 2.71
C ALA A 180 7.16 16.10 3.04
N ILE A 181 6.74 15.03 2.35
CA ILE A 181 7.30 13.68 2.52
C ILE A 181 8.78 13.68 2.13
N LYS A 182 9.12 14.37 1.02
CA LYS A 182 10.49 14.48 0.54
C LYS A 182 11.38 15.24 1.52
N ASP A 183 10.94 16.38 1.99
CA ASP A 183 11.70 17.19 2.96
C ASP A 183 11.97 16.43 4.25
N LEU A 184 10.96 15.73 4.79
CA LEU A 184 11.12 14.87 5.96
C LEU A 184 12.15 13.75 5.71
N MET A 185 12.11 13.10 4.55
CA MET A 185 13.09 12.06 4.22
C MET A 185 14.51 12.65 4.10
N ASP A 186 14.63 13.82 3.45
CA ASP A 186 15.91 14.51 3.28
C ASP A 186 16.48 15.00 4.62
N ASP A 187 15.62 15.32 5.59
CA ASP A 187 15.99 15.64 6.99
C ASP A 187 16.30 14.39 7.83
N GLY A 188 16.27 13.20 7.26
CA GLY A 188 16.65 11.96 7.92
C GLY A 188 15.54 11.26 8.71
N TYR A 189 14.28 11.67 8.58
CA TYR A 189 13.16 10.94 9.16
C TYR A 189 12.88 9.64 8.42
N ILE A 190 12.36 8.66 9.13
CA ILE A 190 11.70 7.50 8.54
C ILE A 190 10.24 7.89 8.29
N VAL A 191 9.86 8.00 7.05
CA VAL A 191 8.53 8.52 6.69
C VAL A 191 7.56 7.37 6.42
N ILE A 192 6.39 7.42 7.04
CA ILE A 192 5.28 6.51 6.77
C ILE A 192 4.25 7.31 5.97
N ALA A 193 4.02 6.96 4.71
CA ALA A 193 3.17 7.72 3.79
C ALA A 193 2.49 6.81 2.76
N GLY A 194 1.47 7.33 2.07
CA GLY A 194 0.75 6.56 1.05
C GLY A 194 -0.04 5.38 1.60
N GLY A 195 -0.43 5.42 2.88
CA GLY A 195 -1.20 4.36 3.52
C GLY A 195 -2.51 4.09 2.79
N GLY A 196 -2.79 2.79 2.49
CA GLY A 196 -3.96 2.38 1.72
C GLY A 196 -3.97 2.86 0.26
N GLY A 197 -2.83 3.33 -0.24
CA GLY A 197 -2.70 3.99 -1.54
C GLY A 197 -2.90 5.50 -1.50
N GLY A 198 -3.11 6.08 -0.31
CA GLY A 198 -3.52 7.47 -0.10
C GLY A 198 -5.04 7.67 -0.14
N VAL A 199 -5.52 8.76 0.43
CA VAL A 199 -6.93 9.18 0.31
C VAL A 199 -7.15 9.65 -1.14
N PRO A 200 -8.04 9.00 -1.91
CA PRO A 200 -8.30 9.42 -3.28
C PRO A 200 -8.99 10.79 -3.31
N VAL A 201 -8.42 11.73 -4.04
CA VAL A 201 -8.99 13.06 -4.23
C VAL A 201 -9.03 13.42 -5.72
N VAL A 202 -10.07 14.12 -6.12
CA VAL A 202 -10.12 14.80 -7.42
C VAL A 202 -9.78 16.27 -7.23
N GLU A 203 -8.99 16.81 -8.14
CA GLU A 203 -8.66 18.23 -8.19
C GLU A 203 -9.63 18.91 -9.15
N ARG A 204 -10.32 19.93 -8.69
CA ARG A 204 -11.21 20.76 -9.49
C ARG A 204 -11.01 22.22 -9.10
N ASP A 205 -10.76 23.05 -10.09
CA ASP A 205 -10.46 24.47 -9.89
C ASP A 205 -9.35 24.63 -8.82
N ASP A 206 -9.62 25.33 -7.75
CA ASP A 206 -8.68 25.61 -6.67
C ASP A 206 -8.89 24.68 -5.42
N SER A 207 -9.47 23.50 -5.58
CA SER A 207 -9.82 22.64 -4.46
C SER A 207 -9.60 21.15 -4.70
N TYR A 208 -9.30 20.42 -3.62
CA TYR A 208 -9.32 18.96 -3.58
C TYR A 208 -10.63 18.47 -2.96
N ARG A 209 -11.20 17.41 -3.51
CA ARG A 209 -12.38 16.74 -2.97
C ARG A 209 -12.13 15.25 -2.87
N GLY A 210 -12.30 14.68 -1.68
CA GLY A 210 -12.28 13.24 -1.47
C GLY A 210 -13.37 12.54 -2.28
N VAL A 211 -13.04 11.36 -2.82
CA VAL A 211 -13.96 10.52 -3.59
C VAL A 211 -13.97 9.09 -3.04
N PRO A 212 -15.13 8.40 -3.05
CA PRO A 212 -15.25 7.04 -2.55
C PRO A 212 -14.56 6.06 -3.52
N ALA A 213 -13.28 5.83 -3.27
CA ALA A 213 -12.42 4.94 -4.03
C ALA A 213 -11.31 4.38 -3.14
N VAL A 214 -10.59 3.39 -3.60
CA VAL A 214 -9.33 2.91 -3.01
C VAL A 214 -8.28 2.82 -4.09
N ILE A 215 -7.10 3.30 -3.82
CA ILE A 215 -5.98 3.18 -4.75
C ILE A 215 -5.20 1.91 -4.41
N ASP A 216 -4.74 1.19 -5.41
CA ASP A 216 -3.84 0.08 -5.17
C ASP A 216 -2.53 0.59 -4.56
N LYS A 217 -2.17 0.06 -3.37
CA LYS A 217 -1.01 0.54 -2.63
C LYS A 217 0.31 0.32 -3.38
N ASP A 218 0.41 -0.76 -4.17
CA ASP A 218 1.64 -1.07 -4.90
C ASP A 218 1.84 -0.03 -6.01
N ARG A 219 0.76 0.39 -6.71
CA ARG A 219 0.80 1.49 -7.68
C ARG A 219 1.09 2.85 -7.04
N SER A 220 0.48 3.14 -5.88
CA SER A 220 0.79 4.38 -5.15
C SER A 220 2.24 4.41 -4.68
N SER A 221 2.77 3.27 -4.19
CA SER A 221 4.18 3.15 -3.81
C SER A 221 5.11 3.31 -5.00
N ALA A 222 4.74 2.76 -6.16
CA ALA A 222 5.46 2.96 -7.42
C ALA A 222 5.49 4.43 -7.84
N LYS A 223 4.35 5.13 -7.70
CA LYS A 223 4.26 6.57 -7.97
C LYS A 223 5.15 7.37 -7.02
N ILE A 224 5.11 7.09 -5.73
CA ILE A 224 6.00 7.71 -4.74
C ILE A 224 7.46 7.44 -5.12
N ALA A 225 7.84 6.19 -5.41
CA ALA A 225 9.21 5.83 -5.76
C ALA A 225 9.69 6.54 -7.04
N ALA A 226 8.85 6.63 -8.06
CA ALA A 226 9.17 7.30 -9.31
C ALA A 226 9.36 8.82 -9.12
N ASP A 227 8.45 9.48 -8.40
CA ASP A 227 8.52 10.91 -8.15
C ASP A 227 9.74 11.30 -7.30
N PHE A 228 10.10 10.45 -6.31
CA PHE A 228 11.34 10.60 -5.53
C PHE A 228 12.60 10.27 -6.31
N LYS A 229 12.49 9.58 -7.45
CA LYS A 229 13.62 8.92 -8.10
C LYS A 229 14.37 8.04 -7.09
N ALA A 230 13.60 7.27 -6.33
CA ALA A 230 14.16 6.36 -5.35
C ALA A 230 15.05 5.32 -6.03
N ASP A 231 16.16 4.95 -5.41
CA ASP A 231 17.06 3.93 -5.96
C ASP A 231 16.37 2.57 -6.07
N MET A 232 15.39 2.31 -5.18
CA MET A 232 14.67 1.05 -5.22
C MET A 232 13.20 1.16 -4.75
N LEU A 233 12.30 0.46 -5.45
CA LEU A 233 10.96 0.12 -5.00
C LEU A 233 10.96 -1.32 -4.49
N VAL A 234 10.58 -1.53 -3.22
CA VAL A 234 10.47 -2.87 -2.61
C VAL A 234 9.02 -3.19 -2.32
N ILE A 235 8.48 -4.21 -3.00
CA ILE A 235 7.13 -4.70 -2.75
C ILE A 235 7.22 -5.98 -1.91
N LEU A 236 6.75 -5.88 -0.66
CA LEU A 236 6.76 -6.99 0.28
C LEU A 236 5.47 -7.82 0.15
N THR A 237 5.64 -9.13 0.02
CA THR A 237 4.57 -10.09 -0.19
C THR A 237 4.80 -11.36 0.64
N ALA A 238 3.91 -12.36 0.50
CA ALA A 238 4.01 -13.61 1.25
C ALA A 238 5.07 -14.59 0.69
N VAL A 239 5.59 -14.35 -0.50
CA VAL A 239 6.54 -15.23 -1.17
C VAL A 239 7.90 -14.57 -1.33
N GLU A 240 8.96 -15.37 -1.25
CA GLU A 240 10.33 -14.88 -1.40
C GLU A 240 10.63 -14.41 -2.82
N LYS A 241 10.11 -15.10 -3.84
CA LYS A 241 10.34 -14.79 -5.25
C LYS A 241 9.06 -14.91 -6.06
N VAL A 242 8.97 -14.12 -7.11
CA VAL A 242 7.97 -14.33 -8.17
C VAL A 242 8.25 -15.65 -8.85
N ALA A 243 7.21 -16.41 -9.20
CA ALA A 243 7.32 -17.64 -9.92
C ALA A 243 6.48 -17.61 -11.21
N ILE A 244 6.98 -18.22 -12.26
CA ILE A 244 6.22 -18.53 -13.46
C ILE A 244 5.75 -19.99 -13.40
N ASN A 245 4.72 -20.32 -14.16
CA ASN A 245 4.03 -21.62 -14.13
C ASN A 245 3.59 -22.00 -12.71
N PHE A 246 3.10 -21.01 -11.95
CA PHE A 246 2.74 -21.17 -10.55
C PHE A 246 1.69 -22.27 -10.36
N ASN A 247 1.89 -23.10 -9.31
CA ASN A 247 1.07 -24.27 -9.00
C ASN A 247 1.06 -25.39 -10.08
N THR A 248 2.08 -25.45 -10.93
CA THR A 248 2.28 -26.55 -11.88
C THR A 248 3.58 -27.32 -11.58
N PRO A 249 3.77 -28.54 -12.13
CA PRO A 249 5.05 -29.25 -12.00
C PRO A 249 6.27 -28.49 -12.56
N ASP A 250 6.04 -27.56 -13.50
CA ASP A 250 7.08 -26.76 -14.14
C ASP A 250 7.25 -25.39 -13.47
N GLN A 251 6.74 -25.21 -12.25
CA GLN A 251 6.92 -23.97 -11.50
C GLN A 251 8.40 -23.69 -11.28
N ARG A 252 8.82 -22.46 -11.62
CA ARG A 252 10.17 -22.00 -11.34
C ARG A 252 10.20 -20.58 -10.79
N PRO A 253 11.03 -20.30 -9.77
CA PRO A 253 11.24 -18.94 -9.29
C PRO A 253 12.02 -18.13 -10.33
N VAL A 254 11.78 -16.82 -10.34
CA VAL A 254 12.48 -15.83 -11.16
C VAL A 254 13.36 -14.99 -10.26
N ASP A 255 14.67 -15.00 -10.49
CA ASP A 255 15.62 -14.18 -9.72
C ASP A 255 15.67 -12.75 -10.25
N ARG A 256 15.65 -12.60 -11.58
CA ARG A 256 15.71 -11.32 -12.26
C ARG A 256 14.94 -11.40 -13.58
N MET A 257 14.30 -10.29 -13.93
CA MET A 257 13.66 -10.09 -15.25
C MET A 257 13.74 -8.61 -15.64
N THR A 258 13.71 -8.35 -16.93
CA THR A 258 13.56 -7.00 -17.47
C THR A 258 12.08 -6.62 -17.52
N VAL A 259 11.79 -5.33 -17.74
CA VAL A 259 10.43 -4.84 -17.99
C VAL A 259 9.83 -5.54 -19.22
N GLU A 260 10.62 -5.79 -20.26
CA GLU A 260 10.17 -6.49 -21.47
C GLU A 260 9.77 -7.94 -21.16
N GLU A 261 10.61 -8.69 -20.43
CA GLU A 261 10.31 -10.05 -19.99
C GLU A 261 9.09 -10.09 -19.06
N ALA A 262 8.97 -9.14 -18.14
CA ALA A 262 7.82 -9.03 -17.24
C ALA A 262 6.52 -8.83 -18.03
N ARG A 263 6.52 -8.00 -19.09
CA ARG A 263 5.37 -7.81 -19.98
C ARG A 263 5.02 -9.09 -20.75
N ALA A 264 6.03 -9.78 -21.28
CA ALA A 264 5.80 -11.07 -21.95
C ALA A 264 5.15 -12.09 -21.01
N PHE A 265 5.61 -12.19 -19.77
CA PHE A 265 4.99 -13.07 -18.76
C PHE A 265 3.56 -12.64 -18.38
N ILE A 266 3.25 -11.32 -18.39
CA ILE A 266 1.88 -10.82 -18.21
C ILE A 266 0.99 -11.28 -19.37
N ASP A 267 1.44 -11.12 -20.62
CA ASP A 267 0.70 -11.51 -21.83
C ASP A 267 0.46 -13.03 -21.89
N GLU A 268 1.39 -13.82 -21.38
CA GLU A 268 1.25 -15.27 -21.20
C GLU A 268 0.33 -15.67 -20.04
N GLY A 269 -0.15 -14.73 -19.22
CA GLY A 269 -1.01 -15.00 -18.08
C GLY A 269 -0.29 -15.65 -16.89
N GLN A 270 1.03 -15.47 -16.75
CA GLN A 270 1.84 -16.12 -15.72
C GLN A 270 1.53 -15.62 -14.30
N PHE A 271 0.93 -14.43 -14.13
CA PHE A 271 0.70 -13.80 -12.84
C PHE A 271 -0.77 -13.77 -12.48
N ALA A 272 -1.11 -14.25 -11.28
CA ALA A 272 -2.48 -14.29 -10.80
C ALA A 272 -3.08 -12.88 -10.69
N PRO A 273 -4.25 -12.61 -11.34
CA PRO A 273 -4.98 -11.37 -11.18
C PRO A 273 -5.34 -11.10 -9.71
N GLY A 274 -5.22 -9.86 -9.24
CA GLY A 274 -5.52 -9.50 -7.86
C GLY A 274 -4.49 -9.92 -6.80
N SER A 275 -3.41 -10.60 -7.20
CA SER A 275 -2.32 -11.01 -6.30
C SER A 275 -0.95 -10.57 -6.82
N MET A 276 -0.30 -11.36 -7.67
CA MET A 276 1.05 -11.05 -8.19
C MET A 276 1.01 -10.05 -9.34
N LEU A 277 0.01 -10.13 -10.22
CA LEU A 277 -0.09 -9.24 -11.40
C LEU A 277 -0.01 -7.75 -11.03
N PRO A 278 -0.81 -7.21 -10.08
CA PRO A 278 -0.72 -5.79 -9.72
C PRO A 278 0.65 -5.35 -9.21
N LYS A 279 1.41 -6.26 -8.58
CA LYS A 279 2.75 -5.99 -8.05
C LYS A 279 3.78 -5.85 -9.19
N VAL A 280 3.72 -6.75 -10.15
CA VAL A 280 4.59 -6.70 -11.34
C VAL A 280 4.25 -5.47 -12.17
N GLU A 281 2.96 -5.16 -12.38
CA GLU A 281 2.52 -3.93 -13.08
C GLU A 281 3.04 -2.67 -12.38
N ALA A 282 2.95 -2.58 -11.04
CA ALA A 282 3.48 -1.46 -10.28
C ALA A 282 5.00 -1.30 -10.42
N CYS A 283 5.74 -2.42 -10.43
CA CYS A 283 7.18 -2.39 -10.71
C CYS A 283 7.49 -1.87 -12.11
N ILE A 284 6.73 -2.29 -13.12
CA ILE A 284 6.86 -1.79 -14.49
C ILE A 284 6.57 -0.29 -14.55
N GLU A 285 5.45 0.18 -13.96
CA GLU A 285 5.08 1.60 -13.92
C GLU A 285 6.18 2.46 -13.28
N TYR A 286 6.81 1.98 -12.21
CA TYR A 286 7.94 2.65 -11.58
C TYR A 286 9.15 2.74 -12.51
N LEU A 287 9.57 1.64 -13.12
CA LEU A 287 10.77 1.57 -13.97
C LEU A 287 10.60 2.28 -15.30
N GLU A 288 9.39 2.36 -15.85
CA GLU A 288 9.09 3.18 -17.03
C GLU A 288 9.20 4.68 -16.75
N ALA A 289 8.82 5.11 -15.52
CA ALA A 289 8.95 6.50 -15.10
C ALA A 289 10.37 6.83 -14.63
N TYR A 290 11.11 5.88 -14.08
CA TYR A 290 12.48 6.03 -13.61
C TYR A 290 13.33 4.78 -13.93
N PRO A 291 13.90 4.69 -15.15
CA PRO A 291 14.65 3.51 -15.63
C PRO A 291 15.98 3.25 -14.89
N GLU A 292 16.52 4.23 -14.16
CA GLU A 292 17.76 4.07 -13.39
C GLU A 292 17.52 3.30 -12.08
N GLY A 293 16.26 3.15 -11.66
CA GLY A 293 15.87 2.44 -10.45
C GLY A 293 15.91 0.92 -10.59
N THR A 294 15.64 0.26 -9.49
CA THR A 294 15.44 -1.20 -9.42
C THR A 294 14.16 -1.49 -8.65
N ALA A 295 13.33 -2.40 -9.13
CA ALA A 295 12.21 -2.90 -8.35
C ALA A 295 12.52 -4.29 -7.78
N LEU A 296 12.12 -4.55 -6.54
CA LEU A 296 12.31 -5.81 -5.82
C LEU A 296 10.98 -6.33 -5.30
N ILE A 297 10.64 -7.56 -5.61
CA ILE A 297 9.51 -8.29 -5.00
C ILE A 297 10.09 -9.39 -4.12
N THR A 298 9.78 -9.38 -2.82
CA THR A 298 10.27 -10.39 -1.88
C THR A 298 9.39 -10.51 -0.63
N SER A 299 9.70 -11.45 0.25
CA SER A 299 9.06 -11.55 1.56
C SER A 299 9.71 -10.60 2.59
N LEU A 300 8.97 -10.27 3.65
CA LEU A 300 9.42 -9.34 4.68
C LEU A 300 10.73 -9.78 5.34
N ASP A 301 10.84 -11.06 5.69
CA ASP A 301 12.02 -11.66 6.33
C ASP A 301 13.25 -11.72 5.41
N LYS A 302 13.06 -11.57 4.11
CA LYS A 302 14.10 -11.57 3.09
C LYS A 302 14.45 -10.17 2.57
N ALA A 303 13.76 -9.14 3.02
CA ALA A 303 13.94 -7.78 2.49
C ALA A 303 15.39 -7.29 2.55
N ALA A 304 16.06 -7.42 3.70
CA ALA A 304 17.45 -6.98 3.85
C ALA A 304 18.45 -7.77 2.95
N GLN A 305 18.17 -9.05 2.71
CA GLN A 305 18.98 -9.87 1.78
C GLN A 305 18.67 -9.51 0.33
N GLY A 306 17.39 -9.26 0.01
CA GLY A 306 16.93 -8.85 -1.31
C GLY A 306 17.54 -7.52 -1.75
N LEU A 307 17.65 -6.54 -0.84
CA LEU A 307 18.32 -5.26 -1.11
C LEU A 307 19.80 -5.43 -1.50
N LYS A 308 20.46 -6.49 -1.02
CA LYS A 308 21.83 -6.85 -1.39
C LYS A 308 21.93 -7.70 -2.66
N GLY A 309 20.79 -7.97 -3.31
CA GLY A 309 20.74 -8.81 -4.51
C GLY A 309 20.94 -10.31 -4.25
N LEU A 310 20.82 -10.76 -2.98
CA LEU A 310 21.08 -12.15 -2.60
C LEU A 310 19.83 -13.05 -2.75
N THR A 311 18.64 -12.44 -2.81
CA THR A 311 17.37 -13.14 -2.99
C THR A 311 16.26 -12.18 -3.47
N GLY A 312 15.02 -12.67 -3.58
CA GLY A 312 13.90 -11.94 -4.17
C GLY A 312 13.91 -11.97 -5.68
N THR A 313 12.95 -11.30 -6.30
CA THR A 313 12.90 -11.08 -7.75
C THR A 313 13.19 -9.62 -8.04
N GLN A 314 14.30 -9.35 -8.73
CA GLN A 314 14.63 -8.03 -9.22
C GLN A 314 14.01 -7.79 -10.59
N ILE A 315 13.39 -6.62 -10.76
CA ILE A 315 12.92 -6.15 -12.06
C ILE A 315 13.71 -4.89 -12.41
N VAL A 316 14.19 -4.82 -13.63
CA VAL A 316 15.02 -3.71 -14.14
C VAL A 316 14.49 -3.26 -15.50
N ALA A 317 14.83 -2.03 -15.92
CA ALA A 317 14.48 -1.51 -17.24
C ALA A 317 15.10 -2.33 -18.39
#